data_0466229ce245f71480a7b9f8b7cc785f
#
_entry.id   0466229ce245f71480a7b9f8b7cc785f
#
_cell.length_a   1.000
_cell.length_b   1.000
_cell.length_c   1.000
_cell.angle_alpha   90.00
_cell.angle_beta   90.00
_cell.angle_gamma   90.00
#
_symmetry.space_group_name_H-M   'P 1'
#
loop_
_entity.id
_entity.type
_entity.pdbx_description
1 polymer ?
#
loop_
_entity_poly.entity_id
_entity_poly.type
_entity_poly.pdbx_seq_one_letter_code
_entity_poly.pdbx_strand_id
1 'polypeptide(L)'
;MTKQNGKPKLISLFSGCGGLDWGFKDDYEIIWANDFDHAACQTYARNFGPHIVEGNIADIDFSDIPDADIITGGFPCQDFSMVYKREGLETDRGNLYKQFVRAVEIKKPKVFVAENVKGLLTANRGRAINQISKDFGKLGYRLNINLYNFADYGVPQLRERVLIVGIRPDI
;
A
#
# COMPACT_ATOMS: atom_id res chain seq x y z
N MET A 1 -22.54 -12.17 -16.60
CA MET A 1 -21.46 -12.16 -15.59
C MET A 1 -20.54 -13.34 -15.90
N THR A 2 -19.45 -13.07 -16.59
CA THR A 2 -18.42 -14.09 -16.90
C THR A 2 -17.71 -14.46 -15.61
N LYS A 3 -17.84 -15.72 -15.17
CA LYS A 3 -17.00 -16.26 -14.08
C LYS A 3 -15.54 -16.15 -14.51
N GLN A 4 -14.78 -15.25 -13.91
CA GLN A 4 -13.32 -15.26 -13.99
C GLN A 4 -12.86 -16.57 -13.32
N ASN A 5 -12.31 -17.49 -14.11
CA ASN A 5 -11.76 -18.77 -13.64
C ASN A 5 -10.34 -18.51 -13.07
N GLY A 6 -10.25 -17.93 -11.88
CA GLY A 6 -9.00 -17.67 -11.18
C GLY A 6 -9.19 -16.74 -9.97
N LYS A 7 -8.22 -16.77 -9.03
CA LYS A 7 -8.19 -15.80 -7.92
C LYS A 7 -7.95 -14.40 -8.46
N PRO A 8 -8.52 -13.34 -7.84
CA PRO A 8 -8.17 -11.96 -8.18
C PRO A 8 -6.67 -11.73 -7.98
N LYS A 9 -6.07 -10.94 -8.87
CA LYS A 9 -4.63 -10.65 -8.86
C LYS A 9 -4.32 -9.49 -7.93
N LEU A 10 -3.21 -9.62 -7.19
CA LEU A 10 -2.75 -8.64 -6.22
C LEU A 10 -1.30 -8.22 -6.48
N ILE A 11 -1.04 -6.92 -6.38
CA ILE A 11 0.29 -6.31 -6.32
C ILE A 11 0.52 -5.79 -4.91
N SER A 12 1.67 -6.11 -4.33
CA SER A 12 2.09 -5.67 -2.99
C SER A 12 3.26 -4.69 -3.07
N LEU A 13 3.07 -3.50 -2.53
CA LEU A 13 4.08 -2.44 -2.45
C LEU A 13 4.55 -2.29 -1.00
N PHE A 14 5.85 -2.03 -0.81
CA PHE A 14 6.43 -1.94 0.55
C PHE A 14 6.12 -3.19 1.36
N SER A 15 6.27 -4.35 0.72
CA SER A 15 5.76 -5.63 1.23
C SER A 15 6.49 -6.13 2.46
N GLY A 16 7.70 -5.63 2.73
CA GLY A 16 8.52 -6.11 3.82
C GLY A 16 8.72 -7.63 3.74
N CYS A 17 8.55 -8.32 4.84
CA CYS A 17 8.60 -9.79 4.88
C CYS A 17 7.25 -10.46 4.54
N GLY A 18 6.24 -9.71 4.06
CA GLY A 18 4.94 -10.25 3.62
C GLY A 18 3.86 -10.29 4.72
N GLY A 19 4.01 -9.50 5.79
CA GLY A 19 3.04 -9.53 6.90
C GLY A 19 1.62 -9.15 6.50
N LEU A 20 1.43 -8.14 5.66
CA LEU A 20 0.14 -7.75 5.11
C LEU A 20 -0.37 -8.80 4.12
N ASP A 21 0.51 -9.31 3.27
CA ASP A 21 0.22 -10.27 2.20
C ASP A 21 -0.25 -11.63 2.73
N TRP A 22 0.19 -11.98 3.94
CA TRP A 22 -0.25 -13.20 4.62
C TRP A 22 -1.77 -13.28 4.77
N GLY A 23 -2.44 -12.13 4.98
CA GLY A 23 -3.89 -12.05 5.06
C GLY A 23 -4.62 -12.23 3.72
N PHE A 24 -3.90 -12.13 2.59
CA PHE A 24 -4.50 -12.20 1.25
C PHE A 24 -4.17 -13.49 0.49
N LYS A 25 -3.13 -14.23 0.87
CA LYS A 25 -2.56 -15.34 0.10
C LYS A 25 -3.53 -16.48 -0.24
N ASP A 26 -4.55 -16.68 0.59
CA ASP A 26 -5.48 -17.81 0.41
C ASP A 26 -6.60 -17.47 -0.57
N ASP A 27 -6.97 -16.20 -0.71
CA ASP A 27 -8.08 -15.74 -1.56
C ASP A 27 -7.61 -15.02 -2.83
N TYR A 28 -6.35 -14.53 -2.85
CA TYR A 28 -5.78 -13.75 -3.95
C TYR A 28 -4.51 -14.40 -4.49
N GLU A 29 -4.23 -14.14 -5.76
CA GLU A 29 -2.97 -14.47 -6.40
C GLU A 29 -2.04 -13.24 -6.33
N ILE A 30 -1.02 -13.28 -5.46
CA ILE A 30 -0.02 -12.22 -5.38
C ILE A 30 0.95 -12.42 -6.53
N ILE A 31 0.86 -11.57 -7.54
CA ILE A 31 1.59 -11.74 -8.80
C ILE A 31 2.88 -10.92 -8.87
N TRP A 32 3.01 -9.91 -8.01
CA TRP A 32 4.18 -9.05 -7.93
C TRP A 32 4.26 -8.38 -6.57
N ALA A 33 5.46 -8.25 -6.03
CA ALA A 33 5.73 -7.56 -4.78
C ALA A 33 7.03 -6.76 -4.89
N ASN A 34 7.20 -5.71 -4.06
CA ASN A 34 8.42 -4.93 -4.00
C ASN A 34 8.74 -4.48 -2.57
N ASP A 35 10.02 -4.57 -2.25
CA ASP A 35 10.61 -3.89 -1.09
C ASP A 35 12.07 -3.53 -1.40
N PHE A 36 12.64 -2.59 -0.67
CA PHE A 36 14.05 -2.19 -0.84
C PHE A 36 14.99 -2.91 0.13
N ASP A 37 14.46 -3.52 1.20
CA ASP A 37 15.26 -4.20 2.22
C ASP A 37 15.58 -5.63 1.79
N HIS A 38 16.86 -5.91 1.62
CA HIS A 38 17.35 -7.22 1.18
C HIS A 38 16.91 -8.39 2.08
N ALA A 39 16.99 -8.22 3.41
CA ALA A 39 16.64 -9.29 4.36
C ALA A 39 15.11 -9.54 4.37
N ALA A 40 14.32 -8.48 4.23
CA ALA A 40 12.88 -8.57 4.08
C ALA A 40 12.53 -9.33 2.77
N CYS A 41 13.14 -8.96 1.65
CA CYS A 41 12.94 -9.64 0.35
C CYS A 41 13.31 -11.12 0.39
N GLN A 42 14.42 -11.47 1.04
CA GLN A 42 14.78 -12.88 1.23
C GLN A 42 13.74 -13.65 2.06
N THR A 43 13.22 -13.03 3.12
CA THR A 43 12.19 -13.63 3.97
C THR A 43 10.88 -13.78 3.20
N TYR A 44 10.50 -12.75 2.45
CA TYR A 44 9.33 -12.76 1.58
C TYR A 44 9.40 -13.90 0.57
N ALA A 45 10.52 -13.99 -0.17
CA ALA A 45 10.69 -15.01 -1.21
C ALA A 45 10.59 -16.45 -0.68
N ARG A 46 11.03 -16.70 0.56
CA ARG A 46 10.89 -18.01 1.22
C ARG A 46 9.45 -18.38 1.54
N ASN A 47 8.61 -17.39 1.84
CA ASN A 47 7.23 -17.62 2.29
C ASN A 47 6.20 -17.52 1.16
N PHE A 48 6.45 -16.68 0.15
CA PHE A 48 5.48 -16.36 -0.91
C PHE A 48 5.96 -16.73 -2.31
N GLY A 49 7.28 -16.87 -2.51
CA GLY A 49 7.87 -17.18 -3.82
C GLY A 49 8.68 -16.03 -4.41
N PRO A 50 9.26 -16.26 -5.61
CA PRO A 50 10.28 -15.38 -6.17
C PRO A 50 9.74 -14.14 -6.91
N HIS A 51 8.45 -13.84 -6.79
CA HIS A 51 7.82 -12.70 -7.47
C HIS A 51 8.06 -11.34 -6.78
N ILE A 52 8.87 -11.32 -5.72
CA ILE A 52 9.33 -10.08 -5.09
C ILE A 52 10.51 -9.48 -5.85
N VAL A 53 10.43 -8.18 -6.11
CA VAL A 53 11.49 -7.37 -6.72
C VAL A 53 12.14 -6.51 -5.64
N GLU A 54 13.42 -6.76 -5.40
CA GLU A 54 14.23 -5.93 -4.49
C GLU A 54 14.64 -4.64 -5.20
N GLY A 55 14.32 -3.49 -4.63
CA GLY A 55 14.70 -2.20 -5.19
C GLY A 55 13.88 -1.04 -4.67
N ASN A 56 14.37 0.17 -4.93
CA ASN A 56 13.66 1.38 -4.57
C ASN A 56 12.42 1.53 -5.46
N ILE A 57 11.26 1.65 -4.84
CA ILE A 57 9.98 1.83 -5.53
C ILE A 57 9.94 3.07 -6.46
N ALA A 58 10.77 4.09 -6.18
CA ALA A 58 10.86 5.28 -7.01
C ALA A 58 11.47 4.99 -8.39
N ASP A 59 12.30 3.95 -8.49
CA ASP A 59 12.98 3.55 -9.73
C ASP A 59 12.14 2.57 -10.58
N ILE A 60 11.00 2.10 -10.05
CA ILE A 60 10.10 1.18 -10.72
C ILE A 60 9.26 1.93 -11.75
N ASP A 61 9.27 1.44 -13.00
CA ASP A 61 8.26 1.84 -13.97
C ASP A 61 7.01 0.94 -13.80
N PHE A 62 5.94 1.52 -13.26
CA PHE A 62 4.72 0.76 -13.04
C PHE A 62 4.04 0.31 -14.33
N SER A 63 4.38 0.86 -15.50
CA SER A 63 3.86 0.36 -16.77
C SER A 63 4.40 -1.04 -17.13
N ASP A 64 5.60 -1.38 -16.66
CA ASP A 64 6.26 -2.65 -16.94
C ASP A 64 5.80 -3.81 -16.04
N ILE A 65 5.14 -3.51 -14.91
CA ILE A 65 4.63 -4.56 -14.03
C ILE A 65 3.25 -5.05 -14.47
N PRO A 66 2.84 -6.28 -14.10
CA PRO A 66 1.53 -6.82 -14.48
C PRO A 66 0.35 -5.96 -13.99
N ASP A 67 -0.79 -6.03 -14.67
CA ASP A 67 -2.03 -5.47 -14.14
C ASP A 67 -2.63 -6.36 -13.07
N ALA A 68 -3.27 -5.73 -12.07
CA ALA A 68 -3.88 -6.42 -10.95
C ALA A 68 -5.24 -5.84 -10.58
N ASP A 69 -6.07 -6.68 -9.95
CA ASP A 69 -7.36 -6.25 -9.43
C ASP A 69 -7.20 -5.42 -8.15
N ILE A 70 -6.15 -5.71 -7.37
CA ILE A 70 -5.91 -5.09 -6.06
C ILE A 70 -4.45 -4.65 -5.94
N ILE A 71 -4.24 -3.49 -5.32
CA ILE A 71 -2.92 -3.04 -4.85
C ILE A 71 -2.97 -2.90 -3.34
N THR A 72 -2.01 -3.53 -2.64
CA THR A 72 -1.81 -3.38 -1.20
C THR A 72 -0.49 -2.71 -0.90
N GLY A 73 -0.35 -2.08 0.28
CA GLY A 73 0.95 -1.62 0.74
C GLY A 73 0.91 -0.76 2.01
N GLY A 74 2.00 -0.81 2.76
CA GLY A 74 2.21 -0.02 3.96
C GLY A 74 3.33 1.02 3.76
N PHE A 75 3.02 2.18 3.18
CA PHE A 75 4.03 3.21 2.97
C PHE A 75 4.47 3.85 4.31
N PRO A 76 5.75 4.28 4.46
CA PRO A 76 6.27 4.87 5.69
C PRO A 76 5.55 6.15 6.11
N CYS A 77 5.19 6.27 7.41
CA CYS A 77 4.52 7.44 7.96
C CYS A 77 5.45 8.68 8.10
N GLN A 78 6.77 8.47 8.12
CA GLN A 78 7.76 9.54 8.33
C GLN A 78 7.71 10.64 7.25
N ASP A 79 7.21 10.34 6.09
CA ASP A 79 7.07 11.25 4.96
C ASP A 79 6.18 12.45 5.26
N PHE A 80 5.14 12.28 6.06
CA PHE A 80 4.19 13.35 6.39
C PHE A 80 4.71 14.33 7.45
N SER A 81 5.65 13.93 8.31
CA SER A 81 6.24 14.82 9.31
C SER A 81 7.38 15.67 8.72
N MET A 82 8.01 15.20 7.66
CA MET A 82 9.18 15.86 7.03
C MET A 82 8.79 16.81 5.90
N VAL A 83 7.76 16.50 5.12
CA VAL A 83 7.31 17.32 3.97
C VAL A 83 6.93 18.74 4.38
N TYR A 84 6.45 18.94 5.61
CA TYR A 84 6.05 20.28 6.10
C TYR A 84 7.15 21.04 6.87
N LYS A 85 8.30 20.42 7.14
CA LYS A 85 9.40 21.09 7.85
C LYS A 85 10.45 21.74 6.93
N ARG A 86 10.43 21.47 5.64
CA ARG A 86 11.39 22.03 4.68
C ARG A 86 10.70 22.36 3.36
N GLU A 87 10.24 23.58 3.23
CA GLU A 87 10.09 24.21 1.93
C GLU A 87 11.49 24.21 1.27
N GLY A 88 11.69 23.42 0.21
CA GLY A 88 12.84 23.53 -0.66
C GLY A 88 13.78 22.35 -0.84
N LEU A 89 13.56 21.16 -0.20
CA LEU A 89 14.34 19.97 -0.53
C LEU A 89 13.38 18.81 -0.80
N GLU A 90 13.22 18.45 -2.06
CA GLU A 90 12.72 17.15 -2.52
C GLU A 90 13.71 16.09 -2.05
N THR A 91 13.48 15.51 -0.87
CA THR A 91 14.22 14.32 -0.48
C THR A 91 13.46 13.11 -1.00
N ASP A 92 14.14 12.24 -1.76
CA ASP A 92 13.60 11.03 -2.38
C ASP A 92 12.82 10.13 -1.40
N ARG A 93 13.07 10.24 -0.10
CA ARG A 93 12.33 9.54 0.96
C ARG A 93 10.99 10.18 1.34
N GLY A 94 10.80 11.49 1.10
CA GLY A 94 9.53 12.20 1.35
C GLY A 94 8.45 11.89 0.33
N ASN A 95 8.68 10.94 -0.58
CA ASN A 95 7.86 10.70 -1.75
C ASN A 95 7.28 9.28 -1.85
N LEU A 96 7.55 8.38 -0.87
CA LEU A 96 7.12 6.97 -0.96
C LEU A 96 5.60 6.84 -0.99
N TYR A 97 4.88 7.64 -0.22
CA TYR A 97 3.44 7.76 -0.33
C TYR A 97 2.99 8.13 -1.76
N LYS A 98 3.68 9.08 -2.41
CA LYS A 98 3.35 9.47 -3.79
C LYS A 98 3.63 8.34 -4.79
N GLN A 99 4.58 7.45 -4.50
CA GLN A 99 4.79 6.26 -5.33
C GLN A 99 3.61 5.29 -5.24
N PHE A 100 3.00 5.15 -4.06
CA PHE A 100 1.76 4.40 -3.94
C PHE A 100 0.63 5.04 -4.76
N VAL A 101 0.46 6.37 -4.68
CA VAL A 101 -0.52 7.10 -5.49
C VAL A 101 -0.25 6.90 -6.99
N ARG A 102 1.02 7.00 -7.43
CA ARG A 102 1.43 6.78 -8.82
C ARG A 102 1.11 5.36 -9.31
N ALA A 103 1.36 4.35 -8.47
CA ALA A 103 1.01 2.98 -8.80
C ALA A 103 -0.50 2.81 -9.01
N VAL A 104 -1.33 3.38 -8.12
CA VAL A 104 -2.79 3.35 -8.24
C VAL A 104 -3.26 4.12 -9.49
N GLU A 105 -2.65 5.26 -9.81
CA GLU A 105 -2.99 6.07 -10.99
C GLU A 105 -2.71 5.32 -12.30
N ILE A 106 -1.54 4.67 -12.40
CA ILE A 106 -1.13 3.96 -13.61
C ILE A 106 -1.88 2.63 -13.75
N LYS A 107 -1.96 1.84 -12.68
CA LYS A 107 -2.53 0.49 -12.71
C LYS A 107 -4.05 0.45 -12.59
N LYS A 108 -4.66 1.49 -12.05
CA LYS A 108 -6.13 1.63 -11.91
C LYS A 108 -6.80 0.38 -11.34
N PRO A 109 -6.32 -0.17 -10.21
CA PRO A 109 -6.88 -1.36 -9.62
C PRO A 109 -8.36 -1.16 -9.27
N LYS A 110 -9.12 -2.24 -9.17
CA LYS A 110 -10.52 -2.19 -8.68
C LYS A 110 -10.58 -1.69 -7.24
N VAL A 111 -9.63 -2.16 -6.43
CA VAL A 111 -9.51 -1.81 -5.01
C VAL A 111 -8.03 -1.56 -4.68
N PHE A 112 -7.76 -0.65 -3.78
CA PHE A 112 -6.47 -0.62 -3.09
C PHE A 112 -6.65 -0.64 -1.57
N VAL A 113 -5.67 -1.18 -0.87
CA VAL A 113 -5.61 -1.22 0.59
C VAL A 113 -4.26 -0.66 1.04
N ALA A 114 -4.28 0.51 1.65
CA ALA A 114 -3.09 1.12 2.22
C ALA A 114 -3.13 1.01 3.76
N GLU A 115 -2.04 0.51 4.36
CA GLU A 115 -1.90 0.40 5.82
C GLU A 115 -0.96 1.48 6.34
N ASN A 116 -1.27 1.99 7.52
CA ASN A 116 -0.37 2.90 8.22
C ASN A 116 -0.60 2.88 9.74
N VAL A 117 0.31 3.50 10.47
CA VAL A 117 0.19 3.64 11.92
C VAL A 117 -0.91 4.61 12.33
N LYS A 118 -1.50 4.44 13.53
CA LYS A 118 -2.54 5.33 14.11
C LYS A 118 -2.16 6.82 14.03
N GLY A 119 -0.86 7.13 14.22
CA GLY A 119 -0.36 8.51 14.18
C GLY A 119 -0.64 9.26 12.88
N LEU A 120 -0.91 8.56 11.78
CA LEU A 120 -1.29 9.17 10.51
C LEU A 120 -2.54 10.04 10.63
N LEU A 121 -3.52 9.64 11.45
CA LEU A 121 -4.79 10.38 11.61
C LEU A 121 -4.57 11.77 12.22
N THR A 122 -3.57 11.92 13.09
CA THR A 122 -3.26 13.18 13.77
C THR A 122 -2.04 13.90 13.20
N ALA A 123 -1.32 13.26 12.30
CA ALA A 123 -0.11 13.82 11.68
C ALA A 123 -0.40 15.19 11.06
N ASN A 124 0.44 16.18 11.42
CA ASN A 124 0.28 17.57 10.98
C ASN A 124 -1.12 18.14 11.25
N ARG A 125 -1.70 17.87 12.42
CA ARG A 125 -3.05 18.30 12.80
C ARG A 125 -4.12 17.79 11.82
N GLY A 126 -4.01 16.55 11.36
CA GLY A 126 -4.93 15.90 10.40
C GLY A 126 -4.70 16.28 8.93
N ARG A 127 -3.69 17.10 8.62
CA ARG A 127 -3.42 17.50 7.23
C ARG A 127 -2.96 16.35 6.36
N ALA A 128 -2.23 15.37 6.96
CA ALA A 128 -1.74 14.20 6.24
C ALA A 128 -2.90 13.37 5.67
N ILE A 129 -3.85 12.98 6.50
CA ILE A 129 -4.98 12.17 6.05
C ILE A 129 -5.89 12.94 5.08
N ASN A 130 -6.03 14.25 5.25
CA ASN A 130 -6.77 15.10 4.32
C ASN A 130 -6.08 15.17 2.95
N GLN A 131 -4.73 15.22 2.91
CA GLN A 131 -3.98 15.20 1.65
C GLN A 131 -4.14 13.85 0.94
N ILE A 132 -4.02 12.74 1.67
CA ILE A 132 -4.26 11.39 1.16
C ILE A 132 -5.66 11.29 0.54
N SER A 133 -6.68 11.76 1.26
CA SER A 133 -8.06 11.74 0.79
C SER A 133 -8.25 12.56 -0.49
N LYS A 134 -7.59 13.71 -0.59
CA LYS A 134 -7.63 14.53 -1.81
C LYS A 134 -6.96 13.86 -3.00
N ASP A 135 -5.79 13.26 -2.79
CA ASP A 135 -5.01 12.69 -3.90
C ASP A 135 -5.70 11.47 -4.49
N PHE A 136 -6.19 10.53 -3.66
CA PHE A 136 -6.97 9.40 -4.16
C PHE A 136 -8.38 9.79 -4.66
N GLY A 137 -9.00 10.81 -4.05
CA GLY A 137 -10.27 11.37 -4.53
C GLY A 137 -10.15 11.95 -5.94
N LYS A 138 -9.02 12.60 -6.29
CA LYS A 138 -8.75 13.08 -7.66
C LYS A 138 -8.64 11.95 -8.67
N LEU A 139 -8.20 10.75 -8.24
CA LEU A 139 -8.17 9.55 -9.08
C LEU A 139 -9.55 8.89 -9.21
N GLY A 140 -10.58 9.44 -8.56
CA GLY A 140 -11.96 8.96 -8.63
C GLY A 140 -12.30 7.86 -7.63
N TYR A 141 -11.41 7.47 -6.73
CA TYR A 141 -11.69 6.41 -5.76
C TYR A 141 -12.59 6.90 -4.61
N ARG A 142 -13.56 6.08 -4.24
CA ARG A 142 -14.32 6.22 -3.00
C ARG A 142 -13.50 5.63 -1.86
N LEU A 143 -13.26 6.41 -0.80
CA LEU A 143 -12.39 6.02 0.31
C LEU A 143 -13.20 5.61 1.53
N ASN A 144 -12.73 4.54 2.18
CA ASN A 144 -13.10 4.16 3.53
C ASN A 144 -11.83 4.17 4.39
N ILE A 145 -11.82 4.95 5.48
CA ILE A 145 -10.65 5.13 6.34
C ILE A 145 -11.06 4.79 7.76
N ASN A 146 -10.51 3.72 8.31
CA ASN A 146 -10.83 3.23 9.63
C ASN A 146 -9.57 2.87 10.44
N LEU A 147 -9.68 3.05 11.75
CA LEU A 147 -8.70 2.58 12.73
C LEU A 147 -9.13 1.21 13.24
N TYR A 148 -8.24 0.23 13.17
CA TYR A 148 -8.42 -1.11 13.67
C TYR A 148 -7.41 -1.42 14.76
N ASN A 149 -7.84 -2.13 15.81
CA ASN A 149 -6.94 -2.78 16.75
C ASN A 149 -6.91 -4.27 16.44
N PHE A 150 -5.76 -4.78 16.04
CA PHE A 150 -5.65 -6.18 15.62
C PHE A 150 -5.88 -7.20 16.74
N ALA A 151 -5.81 -6.75 18.01
CA ALA A 151 -6.21 -7.58 19.15
C ALA A 151 -7.69 -8.01 19.07
N ASP A 152 -8.56 -7.16 18.50
CA ASP A 152 -9.99 -7.45 18.33
C ASP A 152 -10.25 -8.54 17.28
N TYR A 153 -9.22 -8.91 16.51
CA TYR A 153 -9.23 -9.91 15.44
C TYR A 153 -8.36 -11.15 15.77
N GLY A 154 -8.04 -11.37 17.05
CA GLY A 154 -7.32 -12.55 17.52
C GLY A 154 -5.80 -12.46 17.48
N VAL A 155 -5.22 -11.31 17.13
CA VAL A 155 -3.77 -11.11 17.24
C VAL A 155 -3.43 -10.81 18.71
N PRO A 156 -2.50 -11.55 19.37
CA PRO A 156 -2.15 -11.37 20.78
C PRO A 156 -1.25 -10.14 21.00
N GLN A 157 -1.61 -9.01 20.42
CA GLN A 157 -0.88 -7.74 20.49
C GLN A 157 -1.84 -6.56 20.33
N LEU A 158 -1.72 -5.56 21.19
CA LEU A 158 -2.37 -4.26 20.98
C LEU A 158 -1.67 -3.55 19.82
N ARG A 159 -2.23 -3.69 18.62
CA ARG A 159 -1.68 -3.13 17.38
C ARG A 159 -2.73 -2.34 16.65
N GLU A 160 -2.72 -1.03 16.85
CA GLU A 160 -3.63 -0.12 16.16
C GLU A 160 -3.06 0.31 14.80
N ARG A 161 -3.86 0.12 13.73
CA ARG A 161 -3.48 0.48 12.36
C ARG A 161 -4.64 1.13 11.63
N VAL A 162 -4.30 2.14 10.86
CA VAL A 162 -5.25 2.78 9.93
C VAL A 162 -5.22 1.99 8.62
N LEU A 163 -6.38 1.53 8.19
CA LEU A 163 -6.56 1.00 6.85
C LEU A 163 -7.32 2.03 6.00
N ILE A 164 -6.76 2.33 4.85
CA ILE A 164 -7.34 3.20 3.83
C ILE A 164 -7.71 2.30 2.66
N VAL A 165 -8.99 2.06 2.48
CA VAL A 165 -9.51 1.25 1.38
C VAL A 165 -10.09 2.19 0.34
N GLY A 166 -9.57 2.13 -0.87
CA GLY A 166 -10.11 2.84 -2.02
C GLY A 166 -10.80 1.88 -2.97
N ILE A 167 -12.02 2.21 -3.37
CA ILE A 167 -12.82 1.40 -4.30
C ILE A 167 -13.11 2.25 -5.53
N ARG A 168 -12.82 1.71 -6.71
CA ARG A 168 -13.10 2.36 -7.99
C ARG A 168 -14.61 2.48 -8.18
N PRO A 169 -15.15 3.61 -8.72
CA PRO A 169 -16.59 3.91 -8.70
C PRO A 169 -17.43 3.01 -9.60
N ASP A 170 -16.82 2.28 -10.52
CA ASP A 170 -17.48 1.36 -11.45
C ASP A 170 -17.64 -0.08 -10.90
N ILE A 171 -17.29 -0.28 -9.61
CA ILE A 171 -17.36 -1.58 -8.91
C ILE A 171 -18.55 -1.59 -7.93
#